data_1998c6f8e162f2ba41353176f05211f6
#
_entry.id   1998c6f8e162f2ba41353176f05211f6
#
_cell.length_a   1.000
_cell.length_b   1.000
_cell.length_c   1.000
_cell.angle_alpha   90.00
_cell.angle_beta   90.00
_cell.angle_gamma   90.00
#
_symmetry.space_group_name_H-M   'P 1'
#
loop_
_entity.id
_entity.type
_entity.pdbx_description
1 polymer ?
#
loop_
_entity_poly.entity_id
_entity_poly.type
_entity_poly.pdbx_seq_one_letter_code
_entity_poly.pdbx_strand_id
1 'polypeptide(L)'
;MSAPRREAAGERLLRLWGTCRGLPFGRAIFGWMFARTVPYSGSIRATVLELEPGHVKLALRDRRSVRNHLGSIHAVALTNLGELASGLAMTAALPAGVRGIVLRIETVYLKKARGTLVCDCRVNVPEVTGDLNHEVHAEIRDGGGDIVASVRVVWRLGLTP
;
A
#
# COMPACT_ATOMS: atom_id res chain seq x y z
N MET A 1 -24.47 26.27 13.40
CA MET A 1 -23.14 26.32 12.75
C MET A 1 -22.59 24.91 12.75
N SER A 2 -22.60 24.22 11.59
CA SER A 2 -22.05 22.87 11.46
C SER A 2 -20.53 22.95 11.53
N ALA A 3 -19.91 22.16 12.41
CA ALA A 3 -18.45 22.07 12.49
C ALA A 3 -17.88 21.68 11.11
N PRO A 4 -16.74 22.24 10.68
CA PRO A 4 -16.15 21.88 9.40
C PRO A 4 -15.90 20.38 9.38
N ARG A 5 -16.44 19.69 8.38
CA ARG A 5 -16.24 18.25 8.17
C ARG A 5 -14.73 18.00 8.01
N ARG A 6 -14.14 17.28 8.95
CA ARG A 6 -12.74 16.87 8.84
C ARG A 6 -12.59 16.04 7.57
N GLU A 7 -11.74 16.51 6.67
CA GLU A 7 -11.41 15.81 5.43
C GLU A 7 -10.84 14.41 5.78
N ALA A 8 -11.34 13.37 5.11
CA ALA A 8 -10.86 12.01 5.31
C ALA A 8 -9.38 11.88 4.89
N ALA A 9 -8.65 11.01 5.57
CA ALA A 9 -7.24 10.75 5.24
C ALA A 9 -7.08 10.29 3.78
N GLY A 10 -8.04 9.49 3.28
CA GLY A 10 -8.09 9.03 1.89
C GLY A 10 -8.29 10.16 0.89
N GLU A 11 -9.17 11.11 1.18
CA GLU A 11 -9.39 12.28 0.31
C GLU A 11 -8.11 13.12 0.17
N ARG A 12 -7.40 13.35 1.28
CA ARG A 12 -6.10 14.07 1.26
C ARG A 12 -5.05 13.31 0.47
N LEU A 13 -4.96 11.99 0.65
CA LEU A 13 -4.04 11.13 -0.06
C LEU A 13 -4.28 11.17 -1.56
N LEU A 14 -5.53 11.00 -2.00
CA LEU A 14 -5.93 11.02 -3.40
C LEU A 14 -5.72 12.39 -4.05
N ARG A 15 -6.02 13.48 -3.34
CA ARG A 15 -5.76 14.84 -3.81
C ARG A 15 -4.26 15.08 -4.02
N LEU A 16 -3.43 14.70 -3.05
CA LEU A 16 -1.97 14.81 -3.16
C LEU A 16 -1.45 14.02 -4.35
N TRP A 17 -1.91 12.77 -4.50
CA TRP A 17 -1.58 11.94 -5.65
C TRP A 17 -2.01 12.60 -6.97
N GLY A 18 -3.25 13.09 -7.06
CA GLY A 18 -3.79 13.77 -8.24
C GLY A 18 -2.93 14.97 -8.67
N THR A 19 -2.46 15.76 -7.70
CA THR A 19 -1.55 16.89 -7.94
C THR A 19 -0.17 16.41 -8.42
N CYS A 20 0.42 15.42 -7.72
CA CYS A 20 1.76 14.95 -8.03
C CYS A 20 1.84 14.21 -9.37
N ARG A 21 0.89 13.32 -9.68
CA ARG A 21 0.96 12.44 -10.86
C ARG A 21 1.09 13.19 -12.19
N GLY A 22 0.59 14.43 -12.26
CA GLY A 22 0.65 15.29 -13.44
C GLY A 22 1.96 16.07 -13.60
N LEU A 23 2.84 16.05 -12.60
CA LEU A 23 4.08 16.83 -12.60
C LEU A 23 5.27 16.00 -13.14
N PRO A 24 6.26 16.65 -13.75
CA PRO A 24 7.57 16.02 -13.99
C PRO A 24 8.12 15.48 -12.68
N PHE A 25 8.56 14.21 -12.67
CA PHE A 25 9.03 13.50 -11.45
C PHE A 25 7.99 13.36 -10.32
N GLY A 26 6.70 13.64 -10.59
CA GLY A 26 5.67 13.69 -9.56
C GLY A 26 5.50 12.40 -8.77
N ARG A 27 5.70 11.22 -9.39
CA ARG A 27 5.70 9.94 -8.67
C ARG A 27 6.83 9.85 -7.64
N ALA A 28 8.00 10.38 -7.94
CA ALA A 28 9.13 10.41 -7.02
C ALA A 28 8.88 11.41 -5.87
N ILE A 29 8.31 12.57 -6.18
CA ILE A 29 7.92 13.58 -5.18
C ILE A 29 6.88 12.98 -4.23
N PHE A 30 5.83 12.35 -4.75
CA PHE A 30 4.82 11.70 -3.93
C PHE A 30 5.41 10.62 -3.03
N GLY A 31 6.25 9.74 -3.60
CA GLY A 31 6.92 8.68 -2.83
C GLY A 31 7.82 9.23 -1.72
N TRP A 32 8.54 10.33 -1.98
CA TRP A 32 9.38 10.99 -0.98
C TRP A 32 8.54 11.61 0.15
N MET A 33 7.45 12.29 -0.17
CA MET A 33 6.53 12.86 0.83
C MET A 33 5.89 11.76 1.66
N PHE A 34 5.42 10.70 1.00
CA PHE A 34 4.80 9.56 1.66
C PHE A 34 5.78 8.83 2.60
N ALA A 35 7.04 8.61 2.17
CA ALA A 35 8.07 7.97 2.98
C ALA A 35 8.39 8.76 4.27
N ARG A 36 8.15 10.07 4.31
CA ARG A 36 8.29 10.88 5.53
C ARG A 36 7.14 10.68 6.50
N THR A 37 5.96 10.33 6.00
CA THR A 37 4.77 10.06 6.83
C THR A 37 4.81 8.65 7.41
N VAL A 38 5.30 7.67 6.66
CA VAL A 38 5.43 6.27 7.06
C VAL A 38 6.88 5.78 6.85
N PRO A 39 7.81 6.17 7.72
CA PRO A 39 9.25 6.00 7.48
C PRO A 39 9.67 4.54 7.27
N TYR A 40 9.08 3.59 8.01
CA TYR A 40 9.42 2.17 7.87
C TYR A 40 9.01 1.62 6.52
N SER A 41 7.74 1.77 6.13
CA SER A 41 7.25 1.33 4.82
C SER A 41 7.92 2.09 3.68
N GLY A 42 8.27 3.37 3.91
CA GLY A 42 9.05 4.19 2.97
C GLY A 42 10.49 3.72 2.74
N SER A 43 11.07 2.90 3.65
CA SER A 43 12.46 2.40 3.55
C SER A 43 12.70 1.58 2.29
N ILE A 44 11.69 0.84 1.82
CA ILE A 44 11.79 0.06 0.58
C ILE A 44 11.70 0.93 -0.69
N ARG A 45 11.36 2.22 -0.58
CA ARG A 45 11.24 3.20 -1.68
C ARG A 45 10.44 2.64 -2.86
N ALA A 46 9.28 2.04 -2.58
CA ALA A 46 8.33 1.65 -3.61
C ALA A 46 7.81 2.89 -4.34
N THR A 47 7.57 2.75 -5.64
CA THR A 47 7.01 3.82 -6.48
C THR A 47 5.54 3.54 -6.70
N VAL A 48 4.68 4.51 -6.42
CA VAL A 48 3.26 4.43 -6.75
C VAL A 48 3.11 4.59 -8.27
N LEU A 49 2.52 3.58 -8.92
CA LEU A 49 2.20 3.60 -10.34
C LEU A 49 0.78 4.09 -10.59
N GLU A 50 -0.16 3.56 -9.80
CA GLU A 50 -1.59 3.87 -9.83
C GLU A 50 -2.10 3.96 -8.40
N LEU A 51 -3.01 4.90 -8.15
CA LEU A 51 -3.72 5.03 -6.87
C LEU A 51 -5.11 5.59 -7.12
N GLU A 52 -6.11 4.82 -6.73
CA GLU A 52 -7.53 5.13 -6.81
C GLU A 52 -8.23 4.65 -5.54
N PRO A 53 -9.46 5.07 -5.25
CA PRO A 53 -10.21 4.50 -4.13
C PRO A 53 -10.29 2.97 -4.22
N GLY A 54 -9.72 2.28 -3.24
CA GLY A 54 -9.72 0.82 -3.18
C GLY A 54 -8.77 0.11 -4.14
N HIS A 55 -7.88 0.83 -4.85
CA HIS A 55 -6.92 0.20 -5.75
C HIS A 55 -5.57 0.91 -5.73
N VAL A 56 -4.50 0.13 -5.69
CA VAL A 56 -3.13 0.64 -5.84
C VAL A 56 -2.27 -0.34 -6.64
N LYS A 57 -1.39 0.22 -7.46
CA LYS A 57 -0.24 -0.50 -8.01
C LYS A 57 1.04 0.16 -7.56
N LEU A 58 1.96 -0.65 -7.05
CA LEU A 58 3.29 -0.23 -6.60
C LEU A 58 4.36 -0.95 -7.40
N ALA A 59 5.45 -0.27 -7.72
CA ALA A 59 6.66 -0.89 -8.25
C ALA A 59 7.76 -0.89 -7.19
N LEU A 60 8.46 -2.02 -7.04
CA LEU A 60 9.67 -2.15 -6.24
C LEU A 60 10.84 -2.48 -7.14
N ARG A 61 11.79 -1.55 -7.27
CA ARG A 61 13.02 -1.77 -8.05
C ARG A 61 13.97 -2.66 -7.27
N ASP A 62 14.53 -3.65 -7.96
CA ASP A 62 15.59 -4.51 -7.44
C ASP A 62 16.88 -3.69 -7.26
N ARG A 63 17.30 -3.50 -6.02
CA ARG A 63 18.52 -2.77 -5.65
C ARG A 63 19.14 -3.37 -4.40
N ARG A 64 20.44 -3.12 -4.18
CA ARG A 64 21.21 -3.72 -3.07
C ARG A 64 20.54 -3.54 -1.70
N SER A 65 19.92 -2.39 -1.44
CA SER A 65 19.31 -2.08 -0.13
C SER A 65 18.04 -2.89 0.19
N VAL A 66 17.46 -3.59 -0.79
CA VAL A 66 16.29 -4.47 -0.59
C VAL A 66 16.62 -5.94 -0.84
N ARG A 67 17.89 -6.29 -1.13
CA ARG A 67 18.31 -7.67 -1.37
C ARG A 67 18.71 -8.38 -0.09
N ASN A 68 18.53 -9.69 -0.11
CA ASN A 68 19.10 -10.61 0.87
C ASN A 68 20.50 -11.10 0.42
N HIS A 69 21.14 -11.94 1.24
CA HIS A 69 22.45 -12.55 0.96
C HIS A 69 22.44 -13.53 -0.24
N LEU A 70 21.26 -13.97 -0.69
CA LEU A 70 21.09 -14.88 -1.85
C LEU A 70 20.93 -14.11 -3.18
N GLY A 71 21.07 -12.78 -3.18
CA GLY A 71 20.95 -11.93 -4.36
C GLY A 71 19.53 -11.83 -4.91
N SER A 72 18.51 -12.07 -4.08
CA SER A 72 17.10 -11.83 -4.39
C SER A 72 16.52 -10.76 -3.46
N ILE A 73 15.38 -10.20 -3.81
CA ILE A 73 14.69 -9.24 -2.92
C ILE A 73 14.33 -9.97 -1.61
N HIS A 74 14.60 -9.30 -0.50
CA HIS A 74 14.43 -9.86 0.83
C HIS A 74 12.96 -10.14 1.13
N ALA A 75 12.68 -11.26 1.79
CA ALA A 75 11.32 -11.66 2.17
C ALA A 75 10.56 -10.55 2.91
N VAL A 76 11.20 -9.89 3.89
CA VAL A 76 10.58 -8.79 4.65
C VAL A 76 10.28 -7.58 3.75
N ALA A 77 11.07 -7.32 2.71
CA ALA A 77 10.77 -6.24 1.76
C ALA A 77 9.53 -6.56 0.91
N LEU A 78 9.28 -7.84 0.60
CA LEU A 78 8.06 -8.27 -0.08
C LEU A 78 6.84 -8.14 0.84
N THR A 79 6.96 -8.55 2.10
CA THR A 79 5.90 -8.37 3.10
C THR A 79 5.57 -6.90 3.29
N ASN A 80 6.59 -6.03 3.44
CA ASN A 80 6.41 -4.59 3.53
C ASN A 80 5.72 -4.01 2.27
N LEU A 81 6.08 -4.50 1.08
CA LEU A 81 5.45 -4.04 -0.17
C LEU A 81 3.96 -4.38 -0.22
N GLY A 82 3.59 -5.59 0.18
CA GLY A 82 2.18 -6.01 0.23
C GLY A 82 1.38 -5.30 1.32
N GLU A 83 1.96 -5.12 2.51
CA GLU A 83 1.34 -4.32 3.59
C GLU A 83 1.12 -2.88 3.14
N LEU A 84 2.14 -2.25 2.58
CA LEU A 84 2.07 -0.88 2.05
C LEU A 84 0.98 -0.75 0.97
N ALA A 85 0.87 -1.72 0.05
CA ALA A 85 -0.15 -1.73 -0.97
C ALA A 85 -1.55 -1.82 -0.36
N SER A 86 -1.76 -2.75 0.61
CA SER A 86 -3.04 -2.88 1.30
C SER A 86 -3.41 -1.62 2.07
N GLY A 87 -2.44 -0.99 2.73
CA GLY A 87 -2.63 0.24 3.50
C GLY A 87 -3.02 1.44 2.63
N LEU A 88 -2.37 1.61 1.48
CA LEU A 88 -2.71 2.68 0.53
C LEU A 88 -4.08 2.48 -0.09
N ALA A 89 -4.39 1.26 -0.57
CA ALA A 89 -5.69 0.95 -1.17
C ALA A 89 -6.82 1.11 -0.14
N MET A 90 -6.60 0.61 1.10
CA MET A 90 -7.55 0.75 2.22
C MET A 90 -7.76 2.23 2.55
N THR A 91 -6.70 2.98 2.83
CA THR A 91 -6.79 4.39 3.22
C THR A 91 -7.50 5.22 2.16
N ALA A 92 -7.24 4.95 0.87
CA ALA A 92 -7.86 5.66 -0.24
C ALA A 92 -9.38 5.38 -0.36
N ALA A 93 -9.87 4.25 0.19
CA ALA A 93 -11.27 3.85 0.14
C ALA A 93 -12.05 4.08 1.44
N LEU A 94 -11.35 4.26 2.58
CA LEU A 94 -12.02 4.44 3.87
C LEU A 94 -12.86 5.73 3.89
N PRO A 95 -14.15 5.64 4.26
CA PRO A 95 -14.98 6.82 4.43
C PRO A 95 -14.53 7.65 5.64
N ALA A 96 -14.94 8.92 5.68
CA ALA A 96 -14.71 9.77 6.83
C ALA A 96 -15.31 9.15 8.10
N GLY A 97 -14.58 9.24 9.21
CA GLY A 97 -15.02 8.67 10.49
C GLY A 97 -14.75 7.18 10.67
N VAL A 98 -14.11 6.52 9.69
CA VAL A 98 -13.66 5.13 9.81
C VAL A 98 -12.14 5.09 9.91
N ARG A 99 -11.63 4.23 10.78
CA ARG A 99 -10.21 3.93 10.94
C ARG A 99 -9.95 2.45 10.70
N GLY A 100 -8.75 2.13 10.25
CA GLY A 100 -8.26 0.76 10.13
C GLY A 100 -6.91 0.59 10.83
N ILE A 101 -6.73 -0.57 11.46
CA ILE A 101 -5.45 -0.99 12.02
C ILE A 101 -5.15 -2.42 11.61
N VAL A 102 -3.90 -2.71 11.26
CA VAL A 102 -3.45 -4.06 10.91
C VAL A 102 -3.43 -4.95 12.14
N LEU A 103 -4.09 -6.12 12.04
CA LEU A 103 -4.07 -7.15 13.08
C LEU A 103 -3.11 -8.29 12.74
N ARG A 104 -3.01 -8.64 11.45
CA ARG A 104 -2.20 -9.78 11.00
C ARG A 104 -1.74 -9.58 9.58
N ILE A 105 -0.51 -10.00 9.30
CA ILE A 105 0.07 -10.06 7.97
C ILE A 105 0.58 -11.48 7.75
N GLU A 106 0.19 -12.09 6.66
CA GLU A 106 0.68 -13.39 6.22
C GLU A 106 1.24 -13.25 4.81
N THR A 107 2.44 -13.79 4.60
CA THR A 107 3.10 -13.75 3.29
C THR A 107 3.48 -15.14 2.86
N VAL A 108 3.06 -15.53 1.67
CA VAL A 108 3.47 -16.75 0.99
C VAL A 108 4.45 -16.40 -0.10
N TYR A 109 5.65 -16.97 -0.05
CA TYR A 109 6.71 -16.77 -1.03
C TYR A 109 6.72 -17.95 -2.02
N LEU A 110 6.46 -17.65 -3.29
CA LEU A 110 6.24 -18.68 -4.30
C LEU A 110 7.46 -18.87 -5.22
N LYS A 111 8.26 -17.81 -5.39
CA LYS A 111 9.40 -17.80 -6.31
C LYS A 111 10.45 -16.80 -5.82
N LYS A 112 11.73 -17.01 -6.20
CA LYS A 112 12.79 -16.01 -5.95
C LYS A 112 12.47 -14.72 -6.66
N ALA A 113 12.33 -13.64 -5.88
CA ALA A 113 12.01 -12.31 -6.40
C ALA A 113 13.26 -11.60 -6.90
N ARG A 114 13.31 -11.26 -8.18
CA ARG A 114 14.41 -10.55 -8.84
C ARG A 114 13.86 -9.57 -9.87
N GLY A 115 14.65 -8.57 -10.22
CA GLY A 115 14.23 -7.53 -11.14
C GLY A 115 13.17 -6.60 -10.54
N THR A 116 12.57 -5.76 -11.35
CA THR A 116 11.49 -4.89 -10.90
C THR A 116 10.22 -5.69 -10.66
N LEU A 117 9.65 -5.55 -9.49
CA LEU A 117 8.39 -6.20 -9.11
C LEU A 117 7.25 -5.19 -9.15
N VAL A 118 6.05 -5.69 -9.43
CA VAL A 118 4.81 -4.92 -9.36
C VAL A 118 3.87 -5.59 -8.35
N CYS A 119 3.40 -4.82 -7.38
CA CYS A 119 2.37 -5.23 -6.43
C CYS A 119 1.06 -4.59 -6.84
N ASP A 120 0.01 -5.39 -7.01
CA ASP A 120 -1.37 -4.95 -7.28
C ASP A 120 -2.23 -5.33 -6.07
N CYS A 121 -3.01 -4.37 -5.57
CA CYS A 121 -3.90 -4.59 -4.44
C CYS A 121 -5.24 -3.89 -4.68
N ARG A 122 -6.33 -4.65 -4.51
CA ARG A 122 -7.70 -4.15 -4.57
C ARG A 122 -8.41 -4.41 -3.27
N VAL A 123 -9.16 -3.40 -2.83
CA VAL A 123 -9.95 -3.43 -1.59
C VAL A 123 -11.36 -2.97 -1.91
N ASN A 124 -12.33 -3.74 -1.46
CA ASN A 124 -13.72 -3.30 -1.41
C ASN A 124 -14.10 -3.14 0.07
N VAL A 125 -14.10 -1.90 0.56
CA VAL A 125 -14.40 -1.62 1.97
C VAL A 125 -15.88 -1.86 2.22
N PRO A 126 -16.25 -2.76 3.18
CA PRO A 126 -17.64 -2.97 3.55
C PRO A 126 -18.21 -1.75 4.31
N GLU A 127 -19.53 -1.71 4.47
CA GLU A 127 -20.15 -0.74 5.39
C GLU A 127 -19.67 -1.02 6.82
N VAL A 128 -19.17 0.03 7.48
CA VAL A 128 -18.60 -0.06 8.83
C VAL A 128 -19.53 0.61 9.82
N THR A 129 -20.34 -0.19 10.50
CA THR A 129 -21.27 0.25 11.55
C THR A 129 -20.75 -0.01 12.96
N GLY A 130 -19.63 -0.72 13.10
CA GLY A 130 -18.96 -1.07 14.34
C GLY A 130 -17.62 -1.75 14.04
N ASP A 131 -16.98 -2.33 15.05
CA ASP A 131 -15.70 -3.04 14.86
C ASP A 131 -15.91 -4.30 14.04
N LEU A 132 -15.14 -4.45 12.97
CA LEU A 132 -15.13 -5.65 12.12
C LEU A 132 -13.71 -5.94 11.60
N ASN A 133 -13.45 -7.20 11.27
CA ASN A 133 -12.22 -7.60 10.61
C ASN A 133 -12.46 -7.71 9.10
N HIS A 134 -11.55 -7.14 8.31
CA HIS A 134 -11.60 -7.17 6.86
C HIS A 134 -10.29 -7.67 6.29
N GLU A 135 -10.37 -8.63 5.38
CA GLU A 135 -9.21 -9.27 4.77
C GLU A 135 -8.91 -8.67 3.41
N VAL A 136 -7.63 -8.37 3.16
CA VAL A 136 -7.14 -7.77 1.92
C VAL A 136 -6.01 -8.61 1.37
N HIS A 137 -6.01 -8.82 0.06
CA HIS A 137 -4.98 -9.56 -0.65
C HIS A 137 -4.21 -8.66 -1.59
N ALA A 138 -2.89 -8.80 -1.60
CA ALA A 138 -1.99 -8.15 -2.52
C ALA A 138 -1.13 -9.20 -3.22
N GLU A 139 -1.05 -9.13 -4.55
CA GLU A 139 -0.21 -10.00 -5.35
C GLU A 139 1.03 -9.25 -5.84
N ILE A 140 2.19 -9.87 -5.70
CA ILE A 140 3.47 -9.32 -6.16
C ILE A 140 3.95 -10.16 -7.32
N ARG A 141 4.17 -9.52 -8.47
CA ARG A 141 4.57 -10.15 -9.73
C ARG A 141 5.92 -9.65 -10.20
N ASP A 142 6.68 -10.54 -10.86
CA ASP A 142 7.92 -10.19 -11.54
C ASP A 142 7.67 -9.65 -12.96
N GLY A 143 8.76 -9.27 -13.66
CA GLY A 143 8.69 -8.74 -15.02
C GLY A 143 8.18 -9.74 -16.07
N GLY A 144 8.14 -11.03 -15.76
CA GLY A 144 7.54 -12.08 -16.59
C GLY A 144 6.04 -12.27 -16.33
N GLY A 145 5.48 -11.60 -15.32
CA GLY A 145 4.08 -11.72 -14.91
C GLY A 145 3.80 -12.84 -13.90
N ASP A 146 4.83 -13.59 -13.49
CA ASP A 146 4.69 -14.65 -12.48
C ASP A 146 4.50 -14.07 -11.09
N ILE A 147 3.60 -14.66 -10.29
CA ILE A 147 3.44 -14.30 -8.88
C ILE A 147 4.66 -14.80 -8.11
N VAL A 148 5.40 -13.87 -7.49
CA VAL A 148 6.57 -14.17 -6.66
C VAL A 148 6.21 -14.25 -5.18
N ALA A 149 5.19 -13.52 -4.75
CA ALA A 149 4.65 -13.58 -3.40
C ALA A 149 3.18 -13.12 -3.39
N SER A 150 2.43 -13.65 -2.42
CA SER A 150 1.07 -13.21 -2.08
C SER A 150 1.06 -12.77 -0.62
N VAL A 151 0.46 -11.61 -0.34
CA VAL A 151 0.38 -11.04 1.00
C VAL A 151 -1.09 -10.88 1.37
N ARG A 152 -1.47 -11.48 2.49
CA ARG A 152 -2.78 -11.36 3.10
C ARG A 152 -2.68 -10.50 4.34
N VAL A 153 -3.47 -9.43 4.41
CA VAL A 153 -3.48 -8.49 5.52
C VAL A 153 -4.88 -8.45 6.12
N VAL A 154 -4.99 -8.72 7.42
CA VAL A 154 -6.23 -8.58 8.16
C VAL A 154 -6.25 -7.24 8.86
N TRP A 155 -7.22 -6.42 8.53
CA TRP A 155 -7.47 -5.10 9.10
C TRP A 155 -8.63 -5.17 10.08
N ARG A 156 -8.50 -4.52 11.23
CA ARG A 156 -9.66 -4.16 12.05
C ARG A 156 -10.11 -2.77 11.63
N LEU A 157 -11.35 -2.70 11.15
CA LEU A 157 -12.03 -1.45 10.84
C LEU A 157 -12.97 -1.09 11.99
N GLY A 158 -13.12 0.19 12.27
CA GLY A 158 -14.02 0.68 13.29
C GLY A 158 -14.25 2.18 13.17
N LEU A 159 -15.26 2.70 13.88
CA LEU A 159 -15.53 4.12 13.89
C LEU A 159 -14.46 4.86 14.69
N THR A 160 -14.13 6.08 14.25
CA THR A 160 -13.28 6.99 15.05
C THR A 160 -14.09 7.55 16.21
N PRO A 161 -13.50 7.65 17.42
CA PRO A 161 -14.16 8.28 18.58
C PRO A 161 -14.61 9.71 18.30
#